data_b1922d09d924a004b2cfa70c0b827731
#
_entry.id   b1922d09d924a004b2cfa70c0b827731
#
_cell.length_a   1.000
_cell.length_b   1.000
_cell.length_c   1.000
_cell.angle_alpha   90.00
_cell.angle_beta   90.00
_cell.angle_gamma   90.00
#
_symmetry.space_group_name_H-M   'P 1'
#
loop_
_entity.id
_entity.type
_entity.pdbx_description
1 polymer ?
#
loop_
_entity_poly.entity_id
_entity_poly.type
_entity_poly.pdbx_seq_one_letter_code
_entity_poly.pdbx_strand_id
1 'polypeptide(L)'
;MKVLSLVVLAALVAGIVVGALIRSDAAQLTPLANNVEAFGGLWLNTLRMTVVPLVVSLLITGIASVADTARTGGLVLRAVILFTFLIFCAALYTTIATNLWLDAWPLDPAAAQAFIAGVGDDAVIVREAPGFGEWISSLAPTNPVRAAAEDGVLSLVVFSIFFGFAATQLETSLRQSIVTFFRAVSEAMIVIVRWVLLAAPIGVFALALGVGLRAGFGAAETLVQYVVIVTGVTAGSTLLAWLIAVTWGRQPVGRFTAASTPVWAIAASTQSSLASLPAMLDAALRGLRIPAHIADVTLPLAVALFRFTSPVANLAVCYFIAHLYGIEPSMLQIASAIFVAYAVSIAAVGLPGQISFVASIAPICLALGVPTEVLGILIAVEVIPDIFRTLGNVTADLAATSILSGKRPREGDALQD
;
A
#
# COMPACT_ATOMS: atom_id res chain seq x y z
N MET A 1 3.79 -17.88 -5.69
CA MET A 1 3.65 -16.45 -5.98
C MET A 1 4.73 -15.93 -6.92
N LYS A 2 6.05 -16.15 -6.71
CA LYS A 2 7.11 -15.64 -7.61
C LYS A 2 6.92 -16.03 -9.09
N VAL A 3 6.55 -17.28 -9.35
CA VAL A 3 6.27 -17.74 -10.72
C VAL A 3 5.08 -17.00 -11.31
N LEU A 4 4.02 -16.80 -10.54
CA LEU A 4 2.82 -16.07 -10.99
C LEU A 4 3.16 -14.61 -11.34
N SER A 5 3.96 -13.92 -10.51
CA SER A 5 4.37 -12.54 -10.78
C SER A 5 5.18 -12.42 -12.07
N LEU A 6 6.09 -13.38 -12.34
CA LEU A 6 6.84 -13.40 -13.60
C LEU A 6 5.94 -13.66 -14.80
N VAL A 7 4.94 -14.55 -14.66
CA VAL A 7 3.96 -14.83 -15.71
C VAL A 7 3.09 -13.61 -15.97
N VAL A 8 2.67 -12.88 -14.93
CA VAL A 8 1.90 -11.62 -15.06
C VAL A 8 2.73 -10.54 -15.76
N LEU A 9 4.01 -10.39 -15.41
CA LEU A 9 4.90 -9.45 -16.08
C LEU A 9 5.13 -9.83 -17.55
N ALA A 10 5.31 -11.11 -17.84
CA ALA A 10 5.42 -11.60 -19.23
C ALA A 10 4.12 -11.36 -20.01
N ALA A 11 2.96 -11.54 -19.38
CA ALA A 11 1.65 -11.26 -19.96
C ALA A 11 1.45 -9.77 -20.28
N LEU A 12 1.92 -8.88 -19.40
CA LEU A 12 1.94 -7.43 -19.64
C LEU A 12 2.75 -7.08 -20.90
N VAL A 13 4.01 -7.54 -20.94
CA VAL A 13 4.90 -7.28 -22.08
C VAL A 13 4.29 -7.85 -23.38
N ALA A 14 3.82 -9.10 -23.35
CA ALA A 14 3.20 -9.74 -24.50
C ALA A 14 1.95 -8.98 -24.97
N GLY A 15 1.10 -8.52 -24.04
CA GLY A 15 -0.09 -7.73 -24.38
C GLY A 15 0.26 -6.42 -25.08
N ILE A 16 1.22 -5.64 -24.52
CA ILE A 16 1.67 -4.38 -25.14
C ILE A 16 2.26 -4.65 -26.54
N VAL A 17 3.15 -5.63 -26.68
CA VAL A 17 3.79 -5.95 -27.96
C VAL A 17 2.77 -6.39 -29.00
N VAL A 18 1.86 -7.32 -28.65
CA VAL A 18 0.82 -7.79 -29.57
C VAL A 18 -0.12 -6.65 -29.96
N GLY A 19 -0.53 -5.80 -29.02
CA GLY A 19 -1.36 -4.63 -29.29
C GLY A 19 -0.68 -3.64 -30.24
N ALA A 20 0.61 -3.33 -30.00
CA ALA A 20 1.40 -2.46 -30.86
C ALA A 20 1.57 -3.03 -32.27
N LEU A 21 1.80 -4.32 -32.41
CA LEU A 21 1.88 -5.00 -33.72
C LEU A 21 0.53 -5.02 -34.46
N ILE A 22 -0.58 -5.22 -33.77
CA ILE A 22 -1.91 -5.13 -34.37
C ILE A 22 -2.15 -3.72 -34.92
N ARG A 23 -1.74 -2.70 -34.16
CA ARG A 23 -1.83 -1.28 -34.58
C ARG A 23 -1.03 -1.01 -35.86
N SER A 24 0.20 -1.54 -35.96
CA SER A 24 1.10 -1.24 -37.08
C SER A 24 0.77 -2.06 -38.34
N ASP A 25 0.52 -3.38 -38.21
CA ASP A 25 0.56 -4.31 -39.32
C ASP A 25 -0.75 -5.07 -39.55
N ALA A 26 -1.70 -5.07 -38.59
CA ALA A 26 -2.88 -5.91 -38.64
C ALA A 26 -4.15 -5.23 -38.13
N ALA A 27 -4.40 -3.98 -38.57
CA ALA A 27 -5.54 -3.17 -38.11
C ALA A 27 -6.93 -3.87 -38.26
N GLN A 28 -7.05 -4.82 -39.14
CA GLN A 28 -8.26 -5.65 -39.27
C GLN A 28 -8.58 -6.50 -38.04
N LEU A 29 -7.60 -6.77 -37.18
CA LEU A 29 -7.77 -7.50 -35.92
C LEU A 29 -8.22 -6.63 -34.76
N THR A 30 -8.30 -5.30 -34.93
CA THR A 30 -8.73 -4.35 -33.88
C THR A 30 -10.07 -4.72 -33.23
N PRO A 31 -11.13 -5.13 -33.95
CA PRO A 31 -12.40 -5.53 -33.31
C PRO A 31 -12.25 -6.77 -32.39
N LEU A 32 -11.40 -7.71 -32.81
CA LEU A 32 -11.08 -8.87 -31.95
C LEU A 32 -10.31 -8.48 -30.71
N ALA A 33 -9.31 -7.62 -30.87
CA ALA A 33 -8.52 -7.11 -29.75
C ALA A 33 -9.38 -6.35 -28.72
N ASN A 34 -10.34 -5.52 -29.18
CA ASN A 34 -11.28 -4.83 -28.29
C ASN A 34 -12.20 -5.83 -27.52
N ASN A 35 -12.62 -6.92 -28.16
CA ASN A 35 -13.38 -7.96 -27.46
C ASN A 35 -12.52 -8.67 -26.39
N VAL A 36 -11.24 -8.91 -26.65
CA VAL A 36 -10.32 -9.48 -25.66
C VAL A 36 -10.12 -8.50 -24.52
N GLU A 37 -9.97 -7.20 -24.79
CA GLU A 37 -9.82 -6.16 -23.77
C GLU A 37 -11.03 -6.11 -22.80
N ALA A 38 -12.25 -6.33 -23.28
CA ALA A 38 -13.43 -6.38 -22.42
C ALA A 38 -13.32 -7.43 -21.30
N PHE A 39 -12.63 -8.57 -21.54
CA PHE A 39 -12.32 -9.53 -20.47
C PHE A 39 -11.33 -8.96 -19.44
N GLY A 40 -10.42 -8.10 -19.86
CA GLY A 40 -9.54 -7.35 -18.94
C GLY A 40 -10.33 -6.41 -18.04
N GLY A 41 -11.29 -5.67 -18.60
CA GLY A 41 -12.22 -4.82 -17.84
C GLY A 41 -13.06 -5.64 -16.85
N LEU A 42 -13.61 -6.77 -17.26
CA LEU A 42 -14.32 -7.67 -16.35
C LEU A 42 -13.43 -8.15 -15.21
N TRP A 43 -12.19 -8.55 -15.49
CA TRP A 43 -11.23 -8.97 -14.48
C TRP A 43 -10.93 -7.84 -13.49
N LEU A 44 -10.73 -6.62 -13.95
CA LEU A 44 -10.51 -5.44 -13.09
C LEU A 44 -11.73 -5.15 -12.22
N ASN A 45 -12.94 -5.23 -12.76
CA ASN A 45 -14.19 -5.05 -11.99
C ASN A 45 -14.33 -6.10 -10.89
N THR A 46 -13.88 -7.35 -11.12
CA THR A 46 -13.89 -8.39 -10.06
C THR A 46 -12.90 -8.09 -8.93
N LEU A 47 -11.81 -7.35 -9.17
CA LEU A 47 -10.96 -6.82 -8.11
C LEU A 47 -11.64 -5.67 -7.36
N ARG A 48 -12.22 -4.72 -8.08
CA ARG A 48 -12.86 -3.53 -7.50
C ARG A 48 -14.04 -3.89 -6.58
N MET A 49 -14.86 -4.87 -6.92
CA MET A 49 -16.00 -5.28 -6.10
C MET A 49 -15.61 -5.73 -4.69
N THR A 50 -14.35 -6.11 -4.48
CA THR A 50 -13.86 -6.52 -3.15
C THR A 50 -13.42 -5.35 -2.28
N VAL A 51 -13.20 -4.15 -2.84
CA VAL A 51 -12.55 -3.01 -2.14
C VAL A 51 -13.38 -2.56 -0.96
N VAL A 52 -14.65 -2.20 -1.17
CA VAL A 52 -15.51 -1.67 -0.12
C VAL A 52 -15.69 -2.65 1.05
N PRO A 53 -16.15 -3.91 0.84
CA PRO A 53 -16.35 -4.83 1.94
C PRO A 53 -15.03 -5.20 2.64
N LEU A 54 -13.92 -5.26 1.93
CA LEU A 54 -12.61 -5.56 2.51
C LEU A 54 -12.11 -4.40 3.39
N VAL A 55 -12.18 -3.16 2.89
CA VAL A 55 -11.72 -1.97 3.62
C VAL A 55 -12.52 -1.76 4.90
N VAL A 56 -13.84 -1.81 4.83
CA VAL A 56 -14.72 -1.68 6.01
C VAL A 56 -14.40 -2.74 7.05
N SER A 57 -14.30 -4.00 6.62
CA SER A 57 -14.03 -5.11 7.52
C SER A 57 -12.66 -5.05 8.16
N LEU A 58 -11.62 -4.71 7.39
CA LEU A 58 -10.26 -4.55 7.89
C LEU A 58 -10.14 -3.37 8.88
N LEU A 59 -10.80 -2.24 8.59
CA LEU A 59 -10.81 -1.09 9.49
C LEU A 59 -11.45 -1.42 10.83
N ILE A 60 -12.64 -2.03 10.82
CA ILE A 60 -13.36 -2.39 12.04
C ILE A 60 -12.54 -3.39 12.87
N THR A 61 -12.02 -4.45 12.25
CA THR A 61 -11.23 -5.47 12.95
C THR A 61 -9.87 -4.95 13.39
N GLY A 62 -9.22 -4.12 12.58
CA GLY A 62 -7.94 -3.50 12.90
C GLY A 62 -8.02 -2.57 14.10
N ILE A 63 -9.03 -1.70 14.14
CA ILE A 63 -9.25 -0.77 15.27
C ILE A 63 -9.59 -1.54 16.55
N ALA A 64 -10.44 -2.56 16.46
CA ALA A 64 -10.74 -3.42 17.62
C ALA A 64 -9.45 -4.08 18.17
N SER A 65 -8.59 -4.56 17.30
CA SER A 65 -7.30 -5.17 17.66
C SER A 65 -6.35 -4.18 18.30
N VAL A 66 -6.19 -2.98 17.72
CA VAL A 66 -5.33 -1.91 18.28
C VAL A 66 -5.81 -1.48 19.66
N ALA A 67 -7.11 -1.28 19.85
CA ALA A 67 -7.69 -0.88 21.12
C ALA A 67 -7.51 -1.94 22.21
N ASP A 68 -7.67 -3.22 21.87
CA ASP A 68 -7.41 -4.32 22.82
C ASP A 68 -5.92 -4.40 23.18
N THR A 69 -5.04 -4.26 22.19
CA THR A 69 -3.60 -4.31 22.36
C THR A 69 -3.10 -3.14 23.21
N ALA A 70 -3.60 -1.92 23.01
CA ALA A 70 -3.23 -0.74 23.77
C ALA A 70 -3.56 -0.84 25.28
N ARG A 71 -4.51 -1.70 25.64
CA ARG A 71 -4.89 -1.95 27.06
C ARG A 71 -3.92 -2.92 27.79
N THR A 72 -3.06 -3.63 27.06
CA THR A 72 -2.25 -4.73 27.62
C THR A 72 -0.99 -4.29 28.38
N GLY A 73 -0.54 -3.03 28.27
CA GLY A 73 0.61 -2.52 29.02
C GLY A 73 1.22 -1.24 28.47
N GLY A 74 1.99 -0.56 29.31
CA GLY A 74 2.59 0.74 28.97
C GLY A 74 3.58 0.70 27.81
N LEU A 75 4.30 -0.42 27.59
CA LEU A 75 5.21 -0.59 26.45
C LEU A 75 4.42 -0.65 25.14
N VAL A 76 3.34 -1.43 25.13
CA VAL A 76 2.46 -1.59 23.96
C VAL A 76 1.84 -0.25 23.58
N LEU A 77 1.31 0.51 24.54
CA LEU A 77 0.75 1.84 24.27
C LEU A 77 1.80 2.79 23.66
N ARG A 78 3.04 2.80 24.20
CA ARG A 78 4.14 3.59 23.63
C ARG A 78 4.51 3.15 22.22
N ALA A 79 4.49 1.85 21.96
CA ALA A 79 4.75 1.30 20.62
C ALA A 79 3.68 1.76 19.62
N VAL A 80 2.39 1.65 19.97
CA VAL A 80 1.29 2.08 19.11
C VAL A 80 1.36 3.59 18.82
N ILE A 81 1.63 4.42 19.83
CA ILE A 81 1.80 5.87 19.63
C ILE A 81 2.98 6.17 18.69
N LEU A 82 4.12 5.49 18.90
CA LEU A 82 5.31 5.66 18.04
C LEU A 82 5.01 5.23 16.59
N PHE A 83 4.37 4.07 16.41
CA PHE A 83 4.00 3.56 15.08
C PHE A 83 3.07 4.53 14.36
N THR A 84 2.03 5.02 15.04
CA THR A 84 1.11 6.04 14.55
C THR A 84 1.85 7.28 14.06
N PHE A 85 2.74 7.82 14.88
CA PHE A 85 3.54 8.99 14.55
C PHE A 85 4.44 8.74 13.32
N LEU A 86 5.17 7.61 13.30
CA LEU A 86 6.07 7.29 12.20
C LEU A 86 5.33 7.02 10.88
N ILE A 87 4.15 6.36 10.91
CA ILE A 87 3.30 6.17 9.73
C ILE A 87 2.84 7.52 9.17
N PHE A 88 2.45 8.44 10.03
CA PHE A 88 2.06 9.79 9.60
C PHE A 88 3.24 10.56 8.97
N CYS A 89 4.43 10.51 9.60
CA CYS A 89 5.64 11.08 9.03
C CYS A 89 6.00 10.46 7.67
N ALA A 90 5.81 9.16 7.52
CA ALA A 90 6.04 8.45 6.26
C ALA A 90 5.08 8.93 5.15
N ALA A 91 3.82 9.18 5.47
CA ALA A 91 2.85 9.74 4.52
C ALA A 91 3.24 11.16 4.08
N LEU A 92 3.65 12.03 5.02
CA LEU A 92 4.16 13.37 4.69
C LEU A 92 5.42 13.32 3.82
N TYR A 93 6.37 12.46 4.19
CA TYR A 93 7.56 12.21 3.38
C TYR A 93 7.19 11.88 1.94
N THR A 94 6.24 10.96 1.75
CA THR A 94 5.84 10.53 0.41
C THR A 94 5.22 11.64 -0.41
N THR A 95 4.34 12.42 0.20
CA THR A 95 3.72 13.57 -0.47
C THR A 95 4.78 14.53 -1.01
N ILE A 96 5.81 14.83 -0.21
CA ILE A 96 6.90 15.72 -0.63
C ILE A 96 7.81 15.03 -1.66
N ALA A 97 8.29 13.82 -1.35
CA ALA A 97 9.29 13.14 -2.16
C ALA A 97 8.77 12.76 -3.56
N THR A 98 7.51 12.30 -3.66
CA THR A 98 6.93 11.91 -4.94
C THR A 98 6.73 13.12 -5.85
N ASN A 99 6.16 14.20 -5.33
CA ASN A 99 5.98 15.41 -6.14
C ASN A 99 7.32 16.02 -6.58
N LEU A 100 8.31 16.12 -5.67
CA LEU A 100 9.65 16.60 -6.05
C LEU A 100 10.30 15.73 -7.13
N TRP A 101 10.08 14.43 -7.10
CA TRP A 101 10.64 13.52 -8.11
C TRP A 101 9.90 13.66 -9.45
N LEU A 102 8.58 13.79 -9.45
CA LEU A 102 7.78 13.99 -10.64
C LEU A 102 8.05 15.38 -11.28
N ASP A 103 8.28 16.41 -10.48
CA ASP A 103 8.70 17.72 -10.95
C ASP A 103 10.10 17.69 -11.59
N ALA A 104 11.02 16.90 -11.03
CA ALA A 104 12.38 16.76 -11.55
C ALA A 104 12.45 15.85 -12.80
N TRP A 105 11.53 14.93 -12.95
CA TRP A 105 11.41 14.04 -14.11
C TRP A 105 9.94 13.94 -14.55
N PRO A 106 9.43 14.98 -15.24
CA PRO A 106 8.05 15.03 -15.65
C PRO A 106 7.71 13.93 -16.67
N LEU A 107 6.46 13.51 -16.65
CA LEU A 107 5.91 12.58 -17.63
C LEU A 107 5.88 13.25 -19.01
N ASP A 108 6.25 12.50 -20.06
CA ASP A 108 6.00 12.99 -21.43
C ASP A 108 4.48 13.05 -21.67
N PRO A 109 3.94 14.27 -21.98
CA PRO A 109 2.50 14.44 -22.17
C PRO A 109 1.92 13.55 -23.27
N ALA A 110 2.67 13.25 -24.32
CA ALA A 110 2.22 12.40 -25.41
C ALA A 110 2.16 10.92 -24.97
N ALA A 111 3.17 10.45 -24.23
CA ALA A 111 3.19 9.11 -23.66
C ALA A 111 2.09 8.92 -22.61
N ALA A 112 1.87 9.94 -21.76
CA ALA A 112 0.82 9.94 -20.74
C ALA A 112 -0.57 9.86 -21.38
N GLN A 113 -0.88 10.71 -22.35
CA GLN A 113 -2.16 10.68 -23.08
C GLN A 113 -2.38 9.36 -23.81
N ALA A 114 -1.35 8.85 -24.48
CA ALA A 114 -1.43 7.56 -25.15
C ALA A 114 -1.69 6.42 -24.15
N PHE A 115 -1.04 6.45 -22.98
CA PHE A 115 -1.25 5.48 -21.92
C PHE A 115 -2.68 5.55 -21.35
N ILE A 116 -3.19 6.74 -21.07
CA ILE A 116 -4.56 6.96 -20.60
C ILE A 116 -5.57 6.45 -21.63
N ALA A 117 -5.45 6.85 -22.89
CA ALA A 117 -6.28 6.35 -23.97
C ALA A 117 -6.22 4.82 -24.09
N GLY A 118 -5.07 4.23 -23.69
CA GLY A 118 -4.85 2.79 -23.63
C GLY A 118 -5.62 2.08 -22.54
N VAL A 119 -5.89 2.73 -21.42
CA VAL A 119 -6.58 2.12 -20.26
C VAL A 119 -8.11 2.12 -20.43
N GLY A 120 -8.64 2.96 -21.30
CA GLY A 120 -10.09 3.13 -21.54
C GLY A 120 -10.54 4.53 -21.17
N ASP A 121 -11.33 5.11 -22.06
CA ASP A 121 -11.80 6.49 -21.97
C ASP A 121 -13.17 6.56 -21.26
N ASP A 122 -13.27 5.97 -20.07
CA ASP A 122 -14.37 6.35 -19.19
C ASP A 122 -14.05 7.75 -18.70
N ALA A 123 -14.77 8.74 -19.19
CA ALA A 123 -14.54 10.16 -18.95
C ALA A 123 -14.22 10.40 -17.47
N VAL A 124 -12.96 10.74 -17.20
CA VAL A 124 -12.50 11.07 -15.85
C VAL A 124 -13.34 12.26 -15.41
N ILE A 125 -14.33 12.02 -14.56
CA ILE A 125 -15.08 13.09 -13.92
C ILE A 125 -14.11 13.69 -12.89
N VAL A 126 -13.36 14.71 -13.33
CA VAL A 126 -12.59 15.55 -12.41
C VAL A 126 -13.61 16.23 -11.50
N ARG A 127 -13.78 15.69 -10.30
CA ARG A 127 -14.65 16.32 -9.29
C ARG A 127 -13.96 17.58 -8.82
N GLU A 128 -14.67 18.72 -8.91
CA GLU A 128 -14.19 19.95 -8.31
C GLU A 128 -13.86 19.71 -6.82
N ALA A 129 -12.76 20.31 -6.37
CA ALA A 129 -12.35 20.18 -4.98
C ALA A 129 -13.43 20.80 -4.06
N PRO A 130 -13.96 20.05 -3.09
CA PRO A 130 -14.99 20.58 -2.20
C PRO A 130 -14.44 21.75 -1.36
N GLY A 131 -15.29 22.72 -1.06
CA GLY A 131 -14.95 23.78 -0.10
C GLY A 131 -14.74 23.19 1.30
N PHE A 132 -14.03 23.91 2.18
CA PHE A 132 -13.71 23.42 3.52
C PHE A 132 -14.95 23.00 4.33
N GLY A 133 -16.05 23.79 4.28
CA GLY A 133 -17.28 23.45 4.98
C GLY A 133 -17.98 22.21 4.43
N GLU A 134 -17.96 22.03 3.12
CA GLU A 134 -18.49 20.86 2.44
C GLU A 134 -17.64 19.62 2.77
N TRP A 135 -16.32 19.78 2.78
CA TRP A 135 -15.39 18.72 3.17
C TRP A 135 -15.62 18.26 4.61
N ILE A 136 -15.72 19.19 5.60
CA ILE A 136 -16.04 18.84 7.00
C ILE A 136 -17.37 18.09 7.10
N SER A 137 -18.40 18.55 6.41
CA SER A 137 -19.71 17.90 6.45
C SER A 137 -19.72 16.53 5.78
N SER A 138 -18.85 16.30 4.80
CA SER A 138 -18.69 15.01 4.12
C SER A 138 -17.94 13.96 4.94
N LEU A 139 -17.24 14.34 6.02
CA LEU A 139 -16.50 13.39 6.86
C LEU A 139 -17.40 12.33 7.50
N ALA A 140 -18.63 12.70 7.91
CA ALA A 140 -19.57 11.76 8.49
C ALA A 140 -20.72 11.48 7.50
N PRO A 141 -20.90 10.24 7.05
CA PRO A 141 -21.97 9.92 6.11
C PRO A 141 -23.34 9.95 6.83
N THR A 142 -24.32 10.56 6.19
CA THR A 142 -25.73 10.47 6.65
C THR A 142 -26.29 9.04 6.49
N ASN A 143 -25.73 8.28 5.55
CA ASN A 143 -26.07 6.89 5.32
C ASN A 143 -24.80 6.12 4.85
N PRO A 144 -24.24 5.25 5.70
CA PRO A 144 -23.00 4.52 5.36
C PRO A 144 -23.19 3.52 4.19
N VAL A 145 -24.39 2.99 4.00
CA VAL A 145 -24.67 2.09 2.87
C VAL A 145 -24.66 2.87 1.55
N ARG A 146 -25.22 4.05 1.55
CA ARG A 146 -25.18 4.95 0.39
C ARG A 146 -23.75 5.42 0.11
N ALA A 147 -22.99 5.77 1.13
CA ALA A 147 -21.58 6.13 0.97
C ALA A 147 -20.76 4.99 0.35
N ALA A 148 -21.05 3.74 0.73
CA ALA A 148 -20.43 2.56 0.14
C ALA A 148 -20.81 2.34 -1.34
N ALA A 149 -22.05 2.67 -1.73
CA ALA A 149 -22.54 2.51 -3.10
C ALA A 149 -22.10 3.65 -4.04
N GLU A 150 -21.81 4.83 -3.51
CA GLU A 150 -21.41 6.03 -4.25
C GLU A 150 -19.90 6.32 -4.18
N ASP A 151 -19.08 5.35 -3.77
CA ASP A 151 -17.62 5.47 -3.60
C ASP A 151 -17.20 6.60 -2.65
N GLY A 152 -18.03 6.93 -1.67
CA GLY A 152 -17.76 7.91 -0.61
C GLY A 152 -16.75 7.38 0.42
N VAL A 153 -15.55 7.03 -0.04
CA VAL A 153 -14.56 6.27 0.74
C VAL A 153 -14.12 6.99 2.00
N LEU A 154 -13.89 8.31 1.95
CA LEU A 154 -13.47 9.08 3.13
C LEU A 154 -14.49 8.96 4.27
N SER A 155 -15.77 9.19 3.98
CA SER A 155 -16.84 9.08 4.97
C SER A 155 -17.06 7.63 5.43
N LEU A 156 -16.89 6.67 4.54
CA LEU A 156 -16.96 5.24 4.88
C LEU A 156 -15.82 4.82 5.83
N VAL A 157 -14.60 5.33 5.62
CA VAL A 157 -13.46 5.13 6.52
C VAL A 157 -13.75 5.72 7.88
N VAL A 158 -14.24 6.97 7.94
CA VAL A 158 -14.62 7.61 9.20
C VAL A 158 -15.70 6.82 9.93
N PHE A 159 -16.78 6.41 9.22
CA PHE A 159 -17.80 5.53 9.79
C PHE A 159 -17.21 4.24 10.37
N SER A 160 -16.33 3.57 9.61
CA SER A 160 -15.70 2.30 10.02
C SER A 160 -14.84 2.47 11.28
N ILE A 161 -14.16 3.62 11.39
CA ILE A 161 -13.37 3.99 12.58
C ILE A 161 -14.28 4.14 13.79
N PHE A 162 -15.35 4.94 13.67
CA PHE A 162 -16.32 5.10 14.77
C PHE A 162 -16.98 3.79 15.15
N PHE A 163 -17.38 2.98 14.18
CA PHE A 163 -17.98 1.68 14.42
C PHE A 163 -17.01 0.73 15.14
N GLY A 164 -15.74 0.68 14.69
CA GLY A 164 -14.68 -0.11 15.33
C GLY A 164 -14.47 0.30 16.79
N PHE A 165 -14.36 1.58 17.07
CA PHE A 165 -14.27 2.10 18.45
C PHE A 165 -15.52 1.80 19.29
N ALA A 166 -16.72 1.98 18.73
CA ALA A 166 -17.95 1.64 19.41
C ALA A 166 -18.00 0.14 19.76
N ALA A 167 -17.59 -0.72 18.84
CA ALA A 167 -17.52 -2.17 19.10
C ALA A 167 -16.63 -2.52 20.30
N THR A 168 -15.59 -1.74 20.59
CA THR A 168 -14.71 -1.97 21.75
C THR A 168 -15.39 -1.64 23.10
N GLN A 169 -16.50 -0.91 23.09
CA GLN A 169 -17.26 -0.55 24.30
C GLN A 169 -18.38 -1.55 24.61
N LEU A 170 -18.65 -2.48 23.70
CA LEU A 170 -19.68 -3.51 23.89
C LEU A 170 -19.23 -4.57 24.87
N GLU A 171 -20.22 -5.29 25.44
CA GLU A 171 -19.97 -6.51 26.21
C GLU A 171 -19.14 -7.50 25.39
N THR A 172 -18.30 -8.27 26.07
CA THR A 172 -17.32 -9.17 25.42
C THR A 172 -17.95 -10.11 24.39
N SER A 173 -19.13 -10.66 24.69
CA SER A 173 -19.86 -11.57 23.78
C SER A 173 -20.29 -10.90 22.48
N LEU A 174 -20.89 -9.71 22.57
CA LEU A 174 -21.35 -8.93 21.43
C LEU A 174 -20.18 -8.40 20.60
N ARG A 175 -19.15 -7.88 21.30
CA ARG A 175 -17.91 -7.44 20.64
C ARG A 175 -17.27 -8.57 19.84
N GLN A 176 -17.15 -9.75 20.43
CA GLN A 176 -16.55 -10.92 19.78
C GLN A 176 -17.36 -11.37 18.56
N SER A 177 -18.67 -11.30 18.63
CA SER A 177 -19.56 -11.62 17.51
C SER A 177 -19.34 -10.65 16.33
N ILE A 178 -19.28 -9.35 16.59
CA ILE A 178 -19.02 -8.32 15.57
C ILE A 178 -17.64 -8.51 14.94
N VAL A 179 -16.59 -8.63 15.77
CA VAL A 179 -15.21 -8.79 15.28
C VAL A 179 -15.08 -10.08 14.46
N THR A 180 -15.71 -11.18 14.90
CA THR A 180 -15.70 -12.45 14.18
C THR A 180 -16.42 -12.34 12.84
N PHE A 181 -17.58 -11.64 12.80
CA PHE A 181 -18.32 -11.41 11.56
C PHE A 181 -17.48 -10.64 10.53
N PHE A 182 -16.92 -9.48 10.92
CA PHE A 182 -16.12 -8.69 9.99
C PHE A 182 -14.80 -9.39 9.61
N ARG A 183 -14.20 -10.18 10.51
CA ARG A 183 -13.06 -11.02 10.16
C ARG A 183 -13.45 -12.06 9.09
N ALA A 184 -14.59 -12.72 9.24
CA ALA A 184 -15.07 -13.67 8.24
C ALA A 184 -15.31 -13.00 6.89
N VAL A 185 -15.89 -11.78 6.87
CA VAL A 185 -16.07 -11.01 5.63
C VAL A 185 -14.71 -10.67 4.99
N SER A 186 -13.75 -10.17 5.75
CA SER A 186 -12.42 -9.85 5.21
C SER A 186 -11.70 -11.09 4.66
N GLU A 187 -11.76 -12.21 5.35
CA GLU A 187 -11.17 -13.47 4.88
C GLU A 187 -11.85 -13.97 3.60
N ALA A 188 -13.18 -13.88 3.50
CA ALA A 188 -13.90 -14.23 2.27
C ALA A 188 -13.48 -13.33 1.10
N MET A 189 -13.35 -12.02 1.32
CA MET A 189 -12.86 -11.10 0.28
C MET A 189 -11.43 -11.42 -0.14
N ILE A 190 -10.55 -11.76 0.78
CA ILE A 190 -9.17 -12.18 0.48
C ILE A 190 -9.15 -13.46 -0.37
N VAL A 191 -10.04 -14.42 -0.10
CA VAL A 191 -10.17 -15.63 -0.93
C VAL A 191 -10.60 -15.25 -2.35
N ILE A 192 -11.59 -14.37 -2.52
CA ILE A 192 -12.01 -13.88 -3.84
C ILE A 192 -10.84 -13.19 -4.55
N VAL A 193 -10.12 -12.28 -3.89
CA VAL A 193 -8.93 -11.61 -4.47
C VAL A 193 -7.90 -12.64 -4.93
N ARG A 194 -7.64 -13.69 -4.15
CA ARG A 194 -6.72 -14.77 -4.55
C ARG A 194 -7.17 -15.48 -5.83
N TRP A 195 -8.46 -15.78 -5.97
CA TRP A 195 -9.01 -16.39 -7.19
C TRP A 195 -8.83 -15.46 -8.39
N VAL A 196 -9.14 -14.18 -8.21
CA VAL A 196 -9.01 -13.17 -9.27
C VAL A 196 -7.53 -13.00 -9.67
N LEU A 197 -6.59 -13.04 -8.72
CA LEU A 197 -5.16 -12.97 -9.00
C LEU A 197 -4.62 -14.22 -9.72
N LEU A 198 -5.24 -15.39 -9.57
CA LEU A 198 -4.88 -16.55 -10.40
C LEU A 198 -5.18 -16.31 -11.88
N ALA A 199 -6.22 -15.55 -12.19
CA ALA A 199 -6.57 -15.13 -13.54
C ALA A 199 -5.80 -13.87 -14.01
N ALA A 200 -4.94 -13.28 -13.16
CA ALA A 200 -4.20 -12.05 -13.48
C ALA A 200 -3.39 -12.13 -14.79
N PRO A 201 -2.72 -13.23 -15.16
CA PRO A 201 -2.04 -13.29 -16.45
C PRO A 201 -2.96 -13.01 -17.64
N ILE A 202 -4.19 -13.52 -17.60
CA ILE A 202 -5.19 -13.30 -18.67
C ILE A 202 -5.73 -11.87 -18.62
N GLY A 203 -6.12 -11.40 -17.42
CA GLY A 203 -6.67 -10.06 -17.24
C GLY A 203 -5.68 -8.96 -17.60
N VAL A 204 -4.42 -9.09 -17.13
CA VAL A 204 -3.36 -8.13 -17.45
C VAL A 204 -2.97 -8.17 -18.92
N PHE A 205 -2.87 -9.35 -19.54
CA PHE A 205 -2.65 -9.45 -20.98
C PHE A 205 -3.74 -8.70 -21.76
N ALA A 206 -4.99 -8.92 -21.40
CA ALA A 206 -6.14 -8.31 -22.08
C ALA A 206 -6.16 -6.78 -21.95
N LEU A 207 -5.89 -6.23 -20.75
CA LEU A 207 -5.76 -4.78 -20.55
C LEU A 207 -4.54 -4.22 -21.28
N ALA A 208 -3.40 -4.90 -21.19
CA ALA A 208 -2.16 -4.48 -21.84
C ALA A 208 -2.26 -4.51 -23.37
N LEU A 209 -3.06 -5.41 -23.93
CA LEU A 209 -3.37 -5.44 -25.35
C LEU A 209 -4.08 -4.16 -25.80
N GLY A 210 -5.07 -3.68 -25.05
CA GLY A 210 -5.75 -2.41 -25.30
C GLY A 210 -4.79 -1.21 -25.24
N VAL A 211 -3.92 -1.19 -24.23
CA VAL A 211 -2.90 -0.16 -24.10
C VAL A 211 -1.91 -0.19 -25.27
N GLY A 212 -1.39 -1.36 -25.63
CA GLY A 212 -0.50 -1.52 -26.77
C GLY A 212 -1.15 -1.10 -28.08
N LEU A 213 -2.45 -1.37 -28.25
CA LEU A 213 -3.22 -1.01 -29.44
C LEU A 213 -3.36 0.52 -29.60
N ARG A 214 -3.54 1.25 -28.50
CA ARG A 214 -3.75 2.72 -28.50
C ARG A 214 -2.46 3.51 -28.31
N ALA A 215 -1.61 3.11 -27.35
CA ALA A 215 -0.36 3.79 -27.00
C ALA A 215 0.87 3.29 -27.76
N GLY A 216 0.82 2.07 -28.31
CA GLY A 216 2.01 1.44 -28.89
C GLY A 216 3.10 1.21 -27.84
N PHE A 217 4.39 1.41 -28.21
CA PHE A 217 5.52 1.23 -27.32
C PHE A 217 5.72 2.38 -26.31
N GLY A 218 5.07 3.55 -26.49
CA GLY A 218 5.12 4.67 -25.53
C GLY A 218 4.60 4.31 -24.14
N ALA A 219 3.70 3.33 -24.06
CA ALA A 219 3.22 2.82 -22.76
C ALA A 219 4.33 2.22 -21.88
N ALA A 220 5.37 1.65 -22.48
CA ALA A 220 6.47 1.05 -21.73
C ALA A 220 7.29 2.11 -20.99
N GLU A 221 7.49 3.29 -21.57
CA GLU A 221 8.18 4.39 -20.93
C GLU A 221 7.48 4.87 -19.67
N THR A 222 6.16 5.08 -19.73
CA THR A 222 5.32 5.47 -18.59
C THR A 222 5.39 4.42 -17.46
N LEU A 223 5.37 3.12 -17.79
CA LEU A 223 5.49 2.04 -16.80
C LEU A 223 6.88 1.98 -16.17
N VAL A 224 7.94 2.17 -16.95
CA VAL A 224 9.32 2.25 -16.41
C VAL A 224 9.45 3.42 -15.46
N GLN A 225 8.92 4.60 -15.84
CA GLN A 225 8.94 5.79 -15.00
C GLN A 225 8.16 5.56 -13.70
N TYR A 226 6.98 4.95 -13.76
CA TYR A 226 6.22 4.52 -12.60
C TYR A 226 7.06 3.65 -11.66
N VAL A 227 7.65 2.56 -12.18
CA VAL A 227 8.44 1.63 -11.38
C VAL A 227 9.62 2.33 -10.72
N VAL A 228 10.34 3.17 -11.46
CA VAL A 228 11.52 3.90 -10.94
C VAL A 228 11.11 4.87 -9.84
N ILE A 229 10.06 5.68 -10.04
CA ILE A 229 9.60 6.67 -9.06
C ILE A 229 9.08 5.99 -7.79
N VAL A 230 8.14 5.04 -7.91
CA VAL A 230 7.55 4.36 -6.74
C VAL A 230 8.61 3.56 -5.98
N THR A 231 9.50 2.87 -6.69
CA THR A 231 10.62 2.15 -6.08
C THR A 231 11.58 3.12 -5.39
N GLY A 232 11.95 4.21 -6.04
CA GLY A 232 12.88 5.19 -5.51
C GLY A 232 12.36 5.88 -4.25
N VAL A 233 11.09 6.30 -4.26
CA VAL A 233 10.43 6.88 -3.08
C VAL A 233 10.36 5.86 -1.94
N THR A 234 10.03 4.60 -2.24
CA THR A 234 9.97 3.54 -1.25
C THR A 234 11.36 3.18 -0.72
N ALA A 235 12.38 3.12 -1.57
CA ALA A 235 13.77 2.94 -1.15
C ALA A 235 14.27 4.11 -0.28
N GLY A 236 13.90 5.33 -0.63
CA GLY A 236 14.18 6.53 0.19
C GLY A 236 13.56 6.44 1.58
N SER A 237 12.36 5.88 1.71
CA SER A 237 11.76 5.63 3.03
C SER A 237 12.51 4.57 3.84
N THR A 238 13.15 3.58 3.18
CA THR A 238 14.04 2.62 3.85
C THR A 238 15.26 3.33 4.42
N LEU A 239 15.85 4.25 3.65
CA LEU A 239 16.94 5.10 4.13
C LEU A 239 16.49 5.99 5.30
N LEU A 240 15.30 6.57 5.23
CA LEU A 240 14.71 7.35 6.31
C LEU A 240 14.55 6.50 7.58
N ALA A 241 14.02 5.28 7.48
CA ALA A 241 13.91 4.36 8.61
C ALA A 241 15.28 4.00 9.20
N TRP A 242 16.30 3.81 8.35
CA TRP A 242 17.68 3.59 8.77
C TRP A 242 18.24 4.82 9.52
N LEU A 243 18.02 6.03 9.01
CA LEU A 243 18.42 7.28 9.67
C LEU A 243 17.73 7.44 11.03
N ILE A 244 16.45 7.11 11.13
CA ILE A 244 15.68 7.11 12.39
C ILE A 244 16.31 6.14 13.40
N ALA A 245 16.73 4.95 12.98
CA ALA A 245 17.38 3.99 13.86
C ALA A 245 18.71 4.52 14.41
N VAL A 246 19.51 5.17 13.57
CA VAL A 246 20.81 5.70 13.94
C VAL A 246 20.68 6.95 14.83
N THR A 247 19.80 7.87 14.49
CA THR A 247 19.66 9.15 15.18
C THR A 247 18.79 9.03 16.44
N TRP A 248 17.52 8.67 16.27
CA TRP A 248 16.56 8.57 17.37
C TRP A 248 16.69 7.26 18.15
N GLY A 249 16.85 6.14 17.44
CA GLY A 249 17.13 4.83 18.04
C GLY A 249 18.53 4.71 18.62
N ARG A 250 19.42 5.72 18.36
CA ARG A 250 20.80 5.82 18.90
C ARG A 250 21.65 4.58 18.63
N GLN A 251 21.38 3.87 17.53
CA GLN A 251 22.18 2.73 17.14
C GLN A 251 23.44 3.17 16.38
N PRO A 252 24.61 2.59 16.65
CA PRO A 252 25.80 2.85 15.84
C PRO A 252 25.57 2.40 14.39
N VAL A 253 25.96 3.26 13.42
CA VAL A 253 25.80 3.03 11.96
C VAL A 253 26.21 1.62 11.55
N GLY A 254 27.46 1.23 11.84
CA GLY A 254 27.99 -0.07 11.43
C GLY A 254 27.26 -1.25 12.08
N ARG A 255 26.87 -1.11 13.36
CA ARG A 255 26.16 -2.17 14.08
C ARG A 255 24.74 -2.36 13.54
N PHE A 256 23.99 -1.28 13.33
CA PHE A 256 22.63 -1.37 12.79
C PHE A 256 22.63 -1.97 11.39
N THR A 257 23.53 -1.51 10.52
CA THR A 257 23.66 -2.02 9.16
C THR A 257 24.04 -3.51 9.16
N ALA A 258 25.06 -3.91 9.95
CA ALA A 258 25.47 -5.30 10.04
C ALA A 258 24.35 -6.22 10.57
N ALA A 259 23.62 -5.78 11.60
CA ALA A 259 22.50 -6.53 12.17
C ALA A 259 21.32 -6.64 11.18
N SER A 260 21.07 -5.61 10.38
CA SER A 260 19.94 -5.57 9.42
C SER A 260 20.22 -6.33 8.14
N THR A 261 21.51 -6.53 7.75
CA THR A 261 21.86 -7.19 6.47
C THR A 261 21.24 -8.59 6.30
N PRO A 262 21.29 -9.52 7.27
CA PRO A 262 20.62 -10.82 7.14
C PRO A 262 19.10 -10.68 7.04
N VAL A 263 18.50 -9.71 7.75
CA VAL A 263 17.07 -9.43 7.72
C VAL A 263 16.67 -8.95 6.32
N TRP A 264 17.44 -8.04 5.73
CA TRP A 264 17.22 -7.55 4.37
C TRP A 264 17.27 -8.64 3.33
N ALA A 265 18.24 -9.58 3.45
CA ALA A 265 18.35 -10.72 2.54
C ALA A 265 17.08 -11.60 2.56
N ILE A 266 16.56 -11.90 3.76
CA ILE A 266 15.32 -12.68 3.92
C ILE A 266 14.11 -11.86 3.42
N ALA A 267 14.01 -10.58 3.79
CA ALA A 267 12.92 -9.71 3.38
C ALA A 267 12.83 -9.56 1.85
N ALA A 268 13.96 -9.31 1.18
CA ALA A 268 14.01 -9.20 -0.28
C ALA A 268 13.67 -10.53 -0.97
N SER A 269 14.10 -11.67 -0.39
CA SER A 269 13.85 -12.97 -0.97
C SER A 269 12.43 -13.48 -0.76
N THR A 270 11.80 -13.15 0.37
CA THR A 270 10.45 -13.64 0.74
C THR A 270 9.34 -12.66 0.44
N GLN A 271 9.65 -11.35 0.34
CA GLN A 271 8.67 -10.25 0.27
C GLN A 271 7.64 -10.31 1.42
N SER A 272 8.12 -10.71 2.62
CA SER A 272 7.26 -10.90 3.78
C SER A 272 7.97 -10.47 5.06
N SER A 273 7.45 -9.42 5.70
CA SER A 273 7.93 -8.99 7.02
C SER A 273 7.68 -10.07 8.08
N LEU A 274 6.57 -10.82 7.97
CA LEU A 274 6.27 -11.91 8.90
C LEU A 274 7.29 -13.05 8.79
N ALA A 275 7.69 -13.44 7.58
CA ALA A 275 8.74 -14.44 7.37
C ALA A 275 10.12 -13.96 7.85
N SER A 276 10.33 -12.64 7.95
CA SER A 276 11.57 -12.03 8.41
C SER A 276 11.63 -11.89 9.95
N LEU A 277 10.52 -12.12 10.66
CA LEU A 277 10.43 -11.91 12.12
C LEU A 277 11.48 -12.68 12.92
N PRO A 278 11.78 -13.97 12.65
CA PRO A 278 12.84 -14.66 13.39
C PRO A 278 14.22 -14.02 13.21
N ALA A 279 14.54 -13.56 12.01
CA ALA A 279 15.79 -12.85 11.74
C ALA A 279 15.82 -11.46 12.39
N MET A 280 14.68 -10.75 12.45
CA MET A 280 14.59 -9.47 13.17
C MET A 280 14.78 -9.65 14.67
N LEU A 281 14.23 -10.72 15.27
CA LEU A 281 14.45 -11.03 16.68
C LEU A 281 15.94 -11.31 16.96
N ASP A 282 16.58 -12.12 16.14
CA ASP A 282 18.01 -12.40 16.26
C ASP A 282 18.86 -11.13 16.10
N ALA A 283 18.54 -10.30 15.09
CA ALA A 283 19.20 -9.00 14.88
C ALA A 283 19.01 -8.06 16.07
N ALA A 284 17.81 -8.00 16.64
CA ALA A 284 17.51 -7.15 17.78
C ALA A 284 18.26 -7.62 19.06
N LEU A 285 18.19 -8.91 19.35
CA LEU A 285 18.75 -9.48 20.60
C LEU A 285 20.28 -9.55 20.54
N ARG A 286 20.85 -10.14 19.50
CA ARG A 286 22.30 -10.39 19.40
C ARG A 286 23.02 -9.25 18.70
N GLY A 287 22.47 -8.73 17.61
CA GLY A 287 23.08 -7.66 16.83
C GLY A 287 23.00 -6.30 17.53
N LEU A 288 21.79 -5.87 17.89
CA LEU A 288 21.53 -4.55 18.46
C LEU A 288 21.56 -4.51 20.00
N ARG A 289 21.61 -5.69 20.64
CA ARG A 289 21.60 -5.84 22.12
C ARG A 289 20.38 -5.19 22.78
N ILE A 290 19.23 -5.31 22.13
CA ILE A 290 17.96 -4.84 22.69
C ILE A 290 17.48 -5.87 23.72
N PRO A 291 17.00 -5.44 24.90
CA PRO A 291 16.49 -6.36 25.92
C PRO A 291 15.34 -7.24 25.39
N ALA A 292 15.34 -8.54 25.72
CA ALA A 292 14.37 -9.51 25.21
C ALA A 292 12.93 -9.08 25.51
N HIS A 293 12.63 -8.60 26.72
CA HIS A 293 11.30 -8.15 27.09
C HIS A 293 10.75 -6.99 26.25
N ILE A 294 11.61 -6.28 25.51
CA ILE A 294 11.22 -5.23 24.55
C ILE A 294 11.09 -5.85 23.16
N ALA A 295 12.11 -6.58 22.68
CA ALA A 295 12.13 -7.15 21.35
C ALA A 295 10.99 -8.15 21.12
N ASP A 296 10.76 -9.05 22.08
CA ASP A 296 9.74 -10.10 22.01
C ASP A 296 8.29 -9.55 21.99
N VAL A 297 8.07 -8.35 22.48
CA VAL A 297 6.77 -7.67 22.44
C VAL A 297 6.68 -6.76 21.22
N THR A 298 7.72 -5.93 20.97
CA THR A 298 7.64 -4.87 19.97
C THR A 298 7.69 -5.40 18.55
N LEU A 299 8.57 -6.37 18.24
CA LEU A 299 8.72 -6.86 16.86
C LEU A 299 7.49 -7.62 16.35
N PRO A 300 6.88 -8.58 17.09
CA PRO A 300 5.63 -9.18 16.64
C PRO A 300 4.51 -8.15 16.47
N LEU A 301 4.44 -7.17 17.38
CA LEU A 301 3.46 -6.09 17.29
C LEU A 301 3.71 -5.19 16.07
N ALA A 302 4.98 -4.86 15.78
CA ALA A 302 5.36 -4.05 14.62
C ALA A 302 5.00 -4.77 13.31
N VAL A 303 5.35 -6.03 13.16
CA VAL A 303 4.98 -6.82 11.97
C VAL A 303 3.46 -6.87 11.76
N ALA A 304 2.69 -6.87 12.85
CA ALA A 304 1.23 -6.92 12.77
C ALA A 304 0.59 -5.55 12.46
N LEU A 305 1.11 -4.44 13.02
CA LEU A 305 0.43 -3.14 13.01
C LEU A 305 1.25 -2.04 12.31
N PHE A 306 2.59 -2.11 12.33
CA PHE A 306 3.47 -1.04 11.88
C PHE A 306 3.91 -1.26 10.43
N ARG A 307 3.04 -0.97 9.50
CA ARG A 307 3.33 -1.05 8.06
C ARG A 307 3.84 0.29 7.54
N PHE A 308 5.04 0.65 7.95
CA PHE A 308 5.67 1.95 7.68
C PHE A 308 5.65 2.36 6.21
N THR A 309 5.95 1.42 5.29
CA THR A 309 6.01 1.68 3.85
C THR A 309 4.65 1.58 3.15
N SER A 310 3.59 1.15 3.84
CA SER A 310 2.27 1.06 3.23
C SER A 310 1.75 2.42 2.76
N PRO A 311 1.69 3.49 3.60
CA PRO A 311 1.31 4.80 3.10
C PRO A 311 2.30 5.34 2.07
N VAL A 312 3.60 5.00 2.19
CA VAL A 312 4.63 5.47 1.26
C VAL A 312 4.33 5.02 -0.15
N ALA A 313 4.30 3.72 -0.39
CA ALA A 313 4.12 3.21 -1.73
C ALA A 313 2.70 3.49 -2.25
N ASN A 314 1.67 3.39 -1.40
CA ASN A 314 0.29 3.61 -1.82
C ASN A 314 0.04 5.07 -2.25
N LEU A 315 0.52 6.06 -1.48
CA LEU A 315 0.42 7.47 -1.86
C LEU A 315 1.28 7.80 -3.08
N ALA A 316 2.48 7.21 -3.21
CA ALA A 316 3.33 7.41 -4.38
C ALA A 316 2.62 6.96 -5.68
N VAL A 317 1.92 5.83 -5.64
CA VAL A 317 1.07 5.37 -6.75
C VAL A 317 -0.02 6.38 -7.05
N CYS A 318 -0.74 6.86 -6.03
CA CYS A 318 -1.84 7.82 -6.23
C CYS A 318 -1.34 9.17 -6.79
N TYR A 319 -0.21 9.69 -6.33
CA TYR A 319 0.40 10.90 -6.87
C TYR A 319 0.92 10.70 -8.30
N PHE A 320 1.49 9.53 -8.61
CA PHE A 320 1.85 9.20 -9.98
C PHE A 320 0.62 9.22 -10.90
N ILE A 321 -0.49 8.63 -10.47
CA ILE A 321 -1.75 8.65 -11.23
C ILE A 321 -2.27 10.08 -11.38
N ALA A 322 -2.20 10.92 -10.34
CA ALA A 322 -2.59 12.32 -10.42
C ALA A 322 -1.81 13.06 -11.52
N HIS A 323 -0.47 12.92 -11.53
CA HIS A 323 0.38 13.52 -12.56
C HIS A 323 0.11 12.93 -13.94
N LEU A 324 -0.12 11.63 -14.04
CA LEU A 324 -0.45 10.95 -15.30
C LEU A 324 -1.71 11.54 -15.95
N TYR A 325 -2.72 11.86 -15.15
CA TYR A 325 -3.97 12.46 -15.63
C TYR A 325 -3.99 14.00 -15.62
N GLY A 326 -2.89 14.64 -15.24
CA GLY A 326 -2.83 16.10 -15.12
C GLY A 326 -3.77 16.66 -14.06
N ILE A 327 -4.08 15.88 -13.03
CA ILE A 327 -4.95 16.26 -11.90
C ILE A 327 -4.07 16.92 -10.83
N GLU A 328 -4.43 18.14 -10.42
CA GLU A 328 -3.81 18.85 -9.30
C GLU A 328 -4.70 18.73 -8.06
N PRO A 329 -4.41 17.80 -7.13
CA PRO A 329 -5.22 17.63 -5.94
C PRO A 329 -5.14 18.85 -5.02
N SER A 330 -6.29 19.31 -4.52
CA SER A 330 -6.35 20.34 -3.51
C SER A 330 -5.73 19.88 -2.18
N MET A 331 -5.37 20.83 -1.31
CA MET A 331 -4.85 20.52 0.04
C MET A 331 -5.82 19.65 0.86
N LEU A 332 -7.14 19.79 0.66
CA LEU A 332 -8.15 18.97 1.36
C LEU A 332 -8.17 17.53 0.82
N GLN A 333 -8.01 17.34 -0.49
CA GLN A 333 -7.88 16.02 -1.09
C GLN A 333 -6.59 15.32 -0.64
N ILE A 334 -5.48 16.06 -0.59
CA ILE A 334 -4.20 15.55 -0.06
C ILE A 334 -4.36 15.13 1.41
N ALA A 335 -4.96 15.98 2.24
CA ALA A 335 -5.20 15.64 3.65
C ALA A 335 -6.11 14.42 3.80
N SER A 336 -7.15 14.31 2.97
CA SER A 336 -8.04 13.15 2.92
C SER A 336 -7.31 11.88 2.51
N ALA A 337 -6.48 11.95 1.48
CA ALA A 337 -5.69 10.82 1.00
C ALA A 337 -4.67 10.34 2.04
N ILE A 338 -3.99 11.27 2.74
CA ILE A 338 -3.08 10.95 3.86
C ILE A 338 -3.84 10.27 5.00
N PHE A 339 -5.01 10.78 5.37
CA PHE A 339 -5.84 10.19 6.41
C PHE A 339 -6.32 8.78 6.04
N VAL A 340 -6.81 8.59 4.81
CA VAL A 340 -7.24 7.27 4.31
C VAL A 340 -6.06 6.32 4.21
N ALA A 341 -4.90 6.76 3.71
CA ALA A 341 -3.68 5.95 3.62
C ALA A 341 -3.22 5.47 5.01
N TYR A 342 -3.27 6.37 6.01
CA TYR A 342 -2.99 6.03 7.39
C TYR A 342 -3.98 4.99 7.93
N ALA A 343 -5.28 5.21 7.78
CA ALA A 343 -6.32 4.32 8.27
C ALA A 343 -6.21 2.91 7.65
N VAL A 344 -6.04 2.84 6.32
CA VAL A 344 -5.85 1.57 5.59
C VAL A 344 -4.55 0.87 6.02
N SER A 345 -3.48 1.61 6.29
CA SER A 345 -2.20 1.03 6.72
C SER A 345 -2.29 0.33 8.07
N ILE A 346 -3.04 0.89 9.03
CA ILE A 346 -3.29 0.24 10.32
C ILE A 346 -4.23 -0.96 10.18
N ALA A 347 -5.19 -0.89 9.27
CA ALA A 347 -6.18 -1.94 9.06
C ALA A 347 -5.63 -3.14 8.27
N ALA A 348 -4.68 -2.93 7.37
CA ALA A 348 -4.16 -3.93 6.45
C ALA A 348 -3.23 -4.90 7.16
N VAL A 349 -3.77 -5.92 7.81
CA VAL A 349 -3.00 -6.99 8.45
C VAL A 349 -2.25 -7.82 7.40
N GLY A 350 -0.91 -7.85 7.47
CA GLY A 350 0.02 -8.88 6.94
C GLY A 350 -0.22 -9.50 5.56
N LEU A 351 -1.04 -8.88 4.69
CA LEU A 351 -1.33 -9.40 3.36
C LEU A 351 -0.15 -9.20 2.42
N PRO A 352 0.17 -10.17 1.54
CA PRO A 352 1.13 -9.97 0.46
C PRO A 352 0.75 -8.76 -0.40
N GLY A 353 1.74 -7.96 -0.84
CA GLY A 353 1.56 -6.70 -1.53
C GLY A 353 0.59 -6.77 -2.71
N GLN A 354 0.70 -7.78 -3.55
CA GLN A 354 -0.19 -7.96 -4.71
C GLN A 354 -1.65 -8.20 -4.33
N ILE A 355 -1.93 -8.94 -3.23
CA ILE A 355 -3.31 -9.20 -2.78
C ILE A 355 -3.94 -7.92 -2.23
N SER A 356 -3.18 -7.10 -1.54
CA SER A 356 -3.66 -5.85 -0.95
C SER A 356 -3.57 -4.64 -1.90
N PHE A 357 -2.94 -4.76 -3.07
CA PHE A 357 -2.63 -3.63 -3.95
C PHE A 357 -3.86 -2.78 -4.26
N VAL A 358 -4.83 -3.33 -4.99
CA VAL A 358 -6.02 -2.57 -5.37
C VAL A 358 -6.84 -2.19 -4.14
N ALA A 359 -7.02 -3.11 -3.19
CA ALA A 359 -7.81 -2.87 -1.99
C ALA A 359 -7.23 -1.76 -1.08
N SER A 360 -5.91 -1.58 -1.07
CA SER A 360 -5.26 -0.55 -0.26
C SER A 360 -5.13 0.79 -0.99
N ILE A 361 -4.97 0.78 -2.31
CA ILE A 361 -4.69 1.98 -3.10
C ILE A 361 -5.97 2.63 -3.62
N ALA A 362 -6.95 1.84 -4.08
CA ALA A 362 -8.18 2.39 -4.63
C ALA A 362 -8.91 3.37 -3.66
N PRO A 363 -9.04 3.08 -2.35
CA PRO A 363 -9.61 4.04 -1.41
C PRO A 363 -8.85 5.36 -1.35
N ILE A 364 -7.52 5.32 -1.47
CA ILE A 364 -6.67 6.51 -1.43
C ILE A 364 -6.82 7.30 -2.73
N CYS A 365 -6.87 6.62 -3.88
CA CYS A 365 -7.15 7.25 -5.18
C CYS A 365 -8.47 8.01 -5.14
N LEU A 366 -9.54 7.37 -4.67
CA LEU A 366 -10.86 7.98 -4.55
C LEU A 366 -10.86 9.19 -3.60
N ALA A 367 -10.14 9.11 -2.48
CA ALA A 367 -9.99 10.23 -1.54
C ALA A 367 -9.15 11.38 -2.14
N LEU A 368 -8.19 11.08 -2.99
CA LEU A 368 -7.37 12.06 -3.71
C LEU A 368 -8.11 12.65 -4.92
N GLY A 369 -9.18 12.01 -5.38
CA GLY A 369 -9.95 12.41 -6.56
C GLY A 369 -9.33 11.93 -7.88
N VAL A 370 -8.55 10.84 -7.87
CA VAL A 370 -7.91 10.26 -9.06
C VAL A 370 -8.56 8.94 -9.45
N PRO A 371 -8.54 8.59 -10.75
CA PRO A 371 -9.15 7.37 -11.26
C PRO A 371 -8.43 6.11 -10.78
N THR A 372 -9.16 4.99 -10.72
CA THR A 372 -8.64 3.69 -10.24
C THR A 372 -8.40 2.68 -11.35
N GLU A 373 -8.76 3.02 -12.60
CA GLU A 373 -8.72 2.15 -13.79
C GLU A 373 -7.30 1.65 -14.06
N VAL A 374 -6.33 2.52 -13.90
CA VAL A 374 -4.89 2.26 -14.14
C VAL A 374 -4.33 1.19 -13.19
N LEU A 375 -4.93 1.00 -12.02
CA LEU A 375 -4.44 0.03 -11.02
C LEU A 375 -4.39 -1.40 -11.56
N GLY A 376 -5.28 -1.76 -12.50
CA GLY A 376 -5.29 -3.07 -13.14
C GLY A 376 -4.04 -3.38 -13.98
N ILE A 377 -3.38 -2.34 -14.52
CA ILE A 377 -2.12 -2.50 -15.26
C ILE A 377 -0.93 -2.38 -14.31
N LEU A 378 -0.97 -1.42 -13.37
CA LEU A 378 0.14 -1.16 -12.45
C LEU A 378 0.44 -2.36 -11.53
N ILE A 379 -0.57 -3.18 -11.18
CA ILE A 379 -0.37 -4.40 -10.37
C ILE A 379 0.62 -5.38 -11.02
N ALA A 380 0.75 -5.36 -12.35
CA ALA A 380 1.64 -6.26 -13.07
C ALA A 380 3.13 -5.97 -12.80
N VAL A 381 3.47 -4.71 -12.54
CA VAL A 381 4.86 -4.27 -12.28
C VAL A 381 5.15 -4.07 -10.78
N GLU A 382 4.15 -4.25 -9.92
CA GLU A 382 4.23 -4.01 -8.47
C GLU A 382 5.24 -4.91 -7.75
N VAL A 383 5.60 -6.03 -8.35
CA VAL A 383 6.58 -6.98 -7.76
C VAL A 383 7.93 -6.32 -7.43
N ILE A 384 8.34 -5.29 -8.18
CA ILE A 384 9.60 -4.59 -7.98
C ILE A 384 9.48 -3.62 -6.79
N PRO A 385 8.51 -2.68 -6.73
CA PRO A 385 8.27 -1.86 -5.55
C PRO A 385 8.05 -2.67 -4.26
N ASP A 386 7.38 -3.83 -4.32
CA ASP A 386 7.05 -4.66 -3.15
C ASP A 386 8.29 -5.22 -2.43
N ILE A 387 9.39 -5.47 -3.15
CA ILE A 387 10.68 -5.80 -2.52
C ILE A 387 11.12 -4.67 -1.58
N PHE A 388 11.09 -3.43 -2.07
CA PHE A 388 11.51 -2.25 -1.29
C PHE A 388 10.52 -1.90 -0.19
N ARG A 389 9.22 -2.15 -0.38
CA ARG A 389 8.23 -2.09 0.71
C ARG A 389 8.61 -2.99 1.87
N THR A 390 8.98 -4.23 1.58
CA THR A 390 9.34 -5.18 2.63
C THR A 390 10.64 -4.80 3.33
N LEU A 391 11.66 -4.36 2.57
CA LEU A 391 12.91 -3.85 3.12
C LEU A 391 12.69 -2.68 4.07
N GLY A 392 11.87 -1.71 3.66
CA GLY A 392 11.55 -0.55 4.47
C GLY A 392 10.77 -0.90 5.74
N ASN A 393 9.79 -1.82 5.66
CA ASN A 393 9.03 -2.26 6.83
C ASN A 393 9.96 -2.90 7.87
N VAL A 394 10.77 -3.90 7.50
CA VAL A 394 11.64 -4.58 8.48
C VAL A 394 12.71 -3.64 9.06
N THR A 395 13.17 -2.66 8.28
CA THR A 395 14.10 -1.62 8.77
C THR A 395 13.42 -0.72 9.78
N ALA A 396 12.19 -0.30 9.51
CA ALA A 396 11.41 0.54 10.41
C ALA A 396 11.00 -0.22 11.69
N ASP A 397 10.69 -1.51 11.59
CA ASP A 397 10.40 -2.37 12.74
C ASP A 397 11.59 -2.43 13.70
N LEU A 398 12.80 -2.65 13.18
CA LEU A 398 14.04 -2.61 13.96
C LEU A 398 14.34 -1.22 14.52
N ALA A 399 14.07 -0.16 13.75
CA ALA A 399 14.26 1.23 14.18
C ALA A 399 13.33 1.57 15.35
N ALA A 400 12.03 1.27 15.22
CA ALA A 400 11.04 1.52 16.27
C ALA A 400 11.34 0.73 17.54
N THR A 401 11.77 -0.53 17.40
CA THR A 401 12.20 -1.37 18.53
C THR A 401 13.43 -0.77 19.24
N SER A 402 14.38 -0.22 18.47
CA SER A 402 15.55 0.46 19.01
C SER A 402 15.17 1.73 19.80
N ILE A 403 14.21 2.52 19.30
CA ILE A 403 13.71 3.72 20.00
C ILE A 403 13.07 3.33 21.34
N LEU A 404 12.22 2.31 21.33
CA LEU A 404 11.49 1.84 22.52
C LEU A 404 12.42 1.25 23.57
N SER A 405 13.59 0.74 23.17
CA SER A 405 14.59 0.23 24.12
C SER A 405 15.24 1.33 24.97
N GLY A 406 15.29 2.58 24.50
CA GLY A 406 15.81 3.72 25.26
C GLY A 406 17.30 3.65 25.64
N LYS A 407 17.97 2.53 25.35
CA LYS A 407 19.37 2.30 25.76
C LYS A 407 20.36 2.62 24.63
N ARG A 408 21.42 3.38 24.96
CA ARG A 408 22.68 3.27 24.24
C ARG A 408 23.30 1.92 24.59
N PRO A 409 23.75 1.09 23.64
CA PRO A 409 24.60 -0.06 23.93
C PRO A 409 25.86 0.50 24.57
N ARG A 410 26.05 0.28 25.86
CA ARG A 410 27.32 0.63 26.53
C ARG A 410 28.40 -0.34 26.04
N GLU A 411 29.58 0.19 25.67
CA GLU A 411 30.73 -0.62 25.25
C GLU A 411 31.24 -1.58 26.35
N GLY A 412 30.69 -1.51 27.55
CA GLY A 412 31.06 -2.31 28.68
C GLY A 412 30.14 -3.48 29.05
N ASP A 413 28.96 -3.66 28.39
CA ASP A 413 28.00 -4.73 28.75
C ASP A 413 28.38 -6.12 28.17
N ALA A 414 29.59 -6.28 27.64
CA ALA A 414 30.03 -7.50 26.96
C ALA A 414 30.57 -8.61 27.90
N LEU A 415 30.54 -8.44 29.25
CA LEU A 415 31.19 -9.35 30.22
C LEU A 415 30.30 -9.78 31.38
N GLN A 416 28.99 -9.80 31.27
CA GLN A 416 28.13 -10.39 32.31
C GLN A 416 26.98 -11.14 31.62
N ASP A 417 27.29 -12.34 31.09
CA ASP A 417 26.43 -13.56 31.09
C ASP A 417 27.32 -14.75 30.79
#